data_819f14409642ba288ac54b51c51068b3
#
_entry.id   819f14409642ba288ac54b51c51068b3
#
_cell.length_a   1.000
_cell.length_b   1.000
_cell.length_c   1.000
_cell.angle_alpha   90.00
_cell.angle_beta   90.00
_cell.angle_gamma   90.00
#
_symmetry.space_group_name_H-M   'P 1'
#
loop_
_entity.id
_entity.type
_entity.pdbx_description
1 polymer ?
#
loop_
_entity_poly.entity_id
_entity_poly.type
_entity_poly.pdbx_seq_one_letter_code
_entity_poly.pdbx_strand_id
1 'polypeptide(L)'
;MSKNVDFNNRDRLIQLGIAISTLRKTRGLSQEKLAEKAGVSRSLISSIEAPGMAKSFSVDVLFSISDALDVDAADLINASVFPDKIIKNKK
;
A
#
# COMPACT_ATOMS: atom_id res chain seq x y z
N MET A 1 14.52 18.42 -10.63
CA MET A 1 13.20 18.07 -11.11
C MET A 1 12.93 16.62 -10.90
N SER A 2 13.54 15.76 -11.67
CA SER A 2 13.25 14.36 -11.50
C SER A 2 13.58 13.86 -10.10
N LYS A 3 14.57 14.47 -9.47
CA LYS A 3 14.91 14.12 -8.10
C LYS A 3 13.78 14.37 -7.13
N ASN A 4 13.11 15.54 -7.27
CA ASN A 4 12.02 15.88 -6.39
C ASN A 4 10.84 14.95 -6.59
N VAL A 5 10.58 14.61 -7.84
CA VAL A 5 9.48 13.71 -8.16
C VAL A 5 9.76 12.33 -7.59
N ASP A 6 10.99 11.85 -7.77
CA ASP A 6 11.37 10.54 -7.25
C ASP A 6 11.27 10.50 -5.74
N PHE A 7 11.69 11.56 -5.10
CA PHE A 7 11.64 11.63 -3.65
C PHE A 7 10.19 11.59 -3.14
N ASN A 8 9.32 12.34 -3.82
CA ASN A 8 7.92 12.37 -3.44
C ASN A 8 7.26 11.01 -3.65
N ASN A 9 7.58 10.37 -4.75
CA ASN A 9 7.03 9.04 -5.02
C ASN A 9 7.52 8.03 -4.01
N ARG A 10 8.76 8.18 -3.59
CA ARG A 10 9.32 7.27 -2.61
C ARG A 10 8.52 7.30 -1.32
N ASP A 11 8.22 8.50 -0.83
CA ASP A 11 7.43 8.63 0.39
C ASP A 11 6.05 8.04 0.22
N ARG A 12 5.43 8.31 -0.91
CA ARG A 12 4.09 7.78 -1.18
C ARG A 12 4.08 6.27 -1.21
N LEU A 13 5.10 5.68 -1.82
CA LEU A 13 5.19 4.23 -1.90
C LEU A 13 5.40 3.62 -0.53
N ILE A 14 6.22 4.25 0.30
CA ILE A 14 6.44 3.78 1.65
C ILE A 14 5.14 3.84 2.45
N GLN A 15 4.42 4.95 2.34
CA GLN A 15 3.15 5.10 3.06
C GLN A 15 2.12 4.08 2.58
N LEU A 16 2.10 3.81 1.28
CA LEU A 16 1.19 2.81 0.75
C LEU A 16 1.52 1.43 1.31
N GLY A 17 2.80 1.12 1.41
CA GLY A 17 3.22 -0.14 2.01
C GLY A 17 2.79 -0.26 3.46
N ILE A 18 2.86 0.84 4.21
CA ILE A 18 2.42 0.86 5.60
C ILE A 18 0.91 0.62 5.67
N ALA A 19 0.15 1.26 4.80
CA ALA A 19 -1.30 1.09 4.79
C ALA A 19 -1.69 -0.35 4.47
N ILE A 20 -1.00 -0.95 3.51
CA ILE A 20 -1.26 -2.33 3.14
C ILE A 20 -0.95 -3.25 4.31
N SER A 21 0.18 -3.04 4.96
CA SER A 21 0.57 -3.85 6.11
C SER A 21 -0.43 -3.72 7.25
N THR A 22 -0.87 -2.50 7.52
CA THR A 22 -1.82 -2.24 8.60
C THR A 22 -3.15 -2.93 8.32
N LEU A 23 -3.68 -2.78 7.12
CA LEU A 23 -4.94 -3.44 6.77
C LEU A 23 -4.82 -4.94 6.78
N ARG A 24 -3.70 -5.45 6.28
CA ARG A 24 -3.47 -6.89 6.28
C ARG A 24 -3.57 -7.44 7.70
N LYS A 25 -2.89 -6.78 8.63
CA LYS A 25 -2.89 -7.22 10.02
C LYS A 25 -4.26 -7.08 10.65
N THR A 26 -4.96 -6.00 10.32
CA THR A 26 -6.31 -5.79 10.80
C THR A 26 -7.24 -6.91 10.33
N ARG A 27 -7.03 -7.39 9.12
CA ARG A 27 -7.82 -8.50 8.57
C ARG A 27 -7.35 -9.86 9.07
N GLY A 28 -6.29 -9.92 9.87
CA GLY A 28 -5.78 -11.17 10.40
C GLY A 28 -5.05 -12.02 9.38
N LEU A 29 -4.49 -11.40 8.35
CA LEU A 29 -3.82 -12.15 7.28
C LEU A 29 -2.31 -12.09 7.45
N SER A 30 -1.65 -13.22 7.18
CA SER A 30 -0.20 -13.23 7.06
C SER A 30 0.18 -12.68 5.70
N GLN A 31 1.46 -12.37 5.52
CA GLN A 31 1.95 -11.94 4.21
C GLN A 31 1.71 -13.02 3.16
N GLU A 32 1.92 -14.25 3.55
CA GLU A 32 1.72 -15.38 2.65
C GLU A 32 0.26 -15.50 2.24
N LYS A 33 -0.64 -15.34 3.20
CA LYS A 33 -2.06 -15.46 2.91
C LYS A 33 -2.54 -14.31 2.03
N LEU A 34 -2.05 -13.10 2.28
CA LEU A 34 -2.40 -11.97 1.42
C LEU A 34 -1.90 -12.21 0.00
N ALA A 35 -0.66 -12.67 -0.13
CA ALA A 35 -0.09 -12.96 -1.44
C ALA A 35 -0.94 -13.98 -2.18
N GLU A 36 -1.35 -15.02 -1.48
CA GLU A 36 -2.18 -16.07 -2.05
C GLU A 36 -3.50 -15.51 -2.55
N LYS A 37 -4.16 -14.72 -1.72
CA LYS A 37 -5.45 -14.14 -2.08
C LYS A 37 -5.32 -13.15 -3.24
N ALA A 38 -4.24 -12.42 -3.29
CA ALA A 38 -4.02 -11.43 -4.35
C ALA A 38 -3.42 -12.03 -5.61
N GLY A 39 -2.98 -13.27 -5.56
CA GLY A 39 -2.39 -13.90 -6.71
C GLY A 39 -1.01 -13.36 -7.05
N VAL A 40 -0.26 -12.92 -6.05
CA VAL A 40 1.09 -12.41 -6.24
C VAL A 40 2.05 -13.19 -5.36
N SER A 41 3.34 -12.97 -5.53
CA SER A 41 4.33 -13.67 -4.73
C SER A 41 4.42 -13.10 -3.32
N ARG A 42 4.78 -13.94 -2.37
CA ARG A 42 5.03 -13.48 -1.02
C ARG A 42 6.18 -12.48 -0.98
N SER A 43 7.19 -12.72 -1.83
CA SER A 43 8.33 -11.80 -1.92
C SER A 43 7.88 -10.39 -2.27
N LEU A 44 6.91 -10.27 -3.17
CA LEU A 44 6.41 -8.96 -3.54
C LEU A 44 5.74 -8.29 -2.36
N ILE A 45 4.88 -9.00 -1.65
CA ILE A 45 4.22 -8.43 -0.48
C ILE A 45 5.25 -8.02 0.56
N SER A 46 6.23 -8.87 0.80
CA SER A 46 7.29 -8.57 1.76
C SER A 46 8.05 -7.30 1.38
N SER A 47 8.35 -7.14 0.10
CA SER A 47 9.06 -5.96 -0.39
C SER A 47 8.21 -4.71 -0.26
N ILE A 48 6.92 -4.82 -0.56
CA ILE A 48 6.01 -3.68 -0.47
C ILE A 48 5.92 -3.18 0.97
N GLU A 49 5.90 -4.10 1.91
CA GLU A 49 5.71 -3.76 3.33
C GLU A 49 7.03 -3.48 4.06
N ALA A 50 8.16 -3.72 3.43
CA ALA A 50 9.45 -3.59 4.11
C ALA A 50 9.67 -2.14 4.54
N PRO A 51 10.06 -1.91 5.80
CA PRO A 51 10.28 -0.55 6.29
C PRO A 51 11.29 0.20 5.45
N GLY A 52 10.91 1.41 5.03
CA GLY A 52 11.81 2.26 4.29
C GLY A 52 12.04 1.85 2.84
N MET A 53 11.41 0.79 2.39
CA MET A 53 11.57 0.35 1.02
C MET A 53 10.42 0.90 0.16
N ALA A 54 10.79 1.69 -0.84
CA ALA A 54 9.81 2.27 -1.75
C ALA A 54 9.63 1.36 -2.96
N LYS A 55 8.97 0.24 -2.75
CA LYS A 55 8.77 -0.74 -3.81
C LYS A 55 7.60 -0.31 -4.69
N SER A 56 7.87 -0.12 -5.98
CA SER A 56 6.80 0.18 -6.92
C SER A 56 6.19 -1.12 -7.43
N PHE A 57 4.93 -1.04 -7.82
CA PHE A 57 4.23 -2.20 -8.37
C PHE A 57 3.12 -1.68 -9.26
N SER A 58 2.59 -2.54 -10.10
CA SER A 58 1.62 -2.13 -11.10
C SER A 58 0.27 -1.83 -10.48
N VAL A 59 -0.52 -1.06 -11.22
CA VAL A 59 -1.90 -0.78 -10.81
C VAL A 59 -2.69 -2.09 -10.75
N ASP A 60 -2.38 -3.01 -11.63
CA ASP A 60 -3.01 -4.31 -11.61
C ASP A 60 -2.81 -5.03 -10.28
N VAL A 61 -1.58 -4.99 -9.78
CA VAL A 61 -1.26 -5.58 -8.49
C VAL A 61 -1.98 -4.82 -7.37
N LEU A 62 -2.05 -3.50 -7.49
CA LEU A 62 -2.76 -2.70 -6.49
C LEU A 62 -4.23 -3.13 -6.40
N PHE A 63 -4.88 -3.31 -7.54
CA PHE A 63 -6.27 -3.75 -7.54
C PHE A 63 -6.42 -5.13 -6.89
N SER A 64 -5.50 -6.04 -7.22
CA SER A 64 -5.55 -7.39 -6.65
C SER A 64 -5.37 -7.37 -5.13
N ILE A 65 -4.45 -6.55 -4.65
CA ILE A 65 -4.23 -6.43 -3.21
C ILE A 65 -5.44 -5.80 -2.54
N SER A 66 -6.00 -4.77 -3.16
CA SER A 66 -7.18 -4.11 -2.60
C SER A 66 -8.35 -5.08 -2.48
N ASP A 67 -8.56 -5.86 -3.52
CA ASP A 67 -9.63 -6.87 -3.48
C ASP A 67 -9.39 -7.88 -2.38
N ALA A 68 -8.15 -8.34 -2.25
CA ALA A 68 -7.80 -9.32 -1.22
C ALA A 68 -7.98 -8.76 0.18
N LEU A 69 -7.82 -7.46 0.34
CA LEU A 69 -8.00 -6.79 1.62
C LEU A 69 -9.45 -6.30 1.83
N ASP A 70 -10.28 -6.48 0.84
CA ASP A 70 -11.69 -6.07 0.91
C ASP A 70 -11.82 -4.56 1.14
N VAL A 71 -11.13 -3.80 0.31
CA VAL A 71 -11.14 -2.34 0.39
C VAL A 71 -11.03 -1.78 -1.03
N ASP A 72 -11.62 -0.62 -1.26
CA ASP A 72 -11.47 0.04 -2.55
C ASP A 72 -10.04 0.54 -2.71
N ALA A 73 -9.49 0.39 -3.92
CA ALA A 73 -8.14 0.87 -4.19
C ALA A 73 -8.04 2.37 -3.92
N ALA A 74 -9.09 3.13 -4.23
CA ALA A 74 -9.08 4.56 -3.99
C ALA A 74 -8.96 4.87 -2.49
N ASP A 75 -9.68 4.12 -1.66
CA ASP A 75 -9.61 4.33 -0.22
C ASP A 75 -8.24 3.97 0.33
N LEU A 76 -7.66 2.91 -0.21
CA LEU A 76 -6.33 2.50 0.21
C LEU A 76 -5.31 3.59 -0.09
N ILE A 77 -5.37 4.15 -1.28
CA ILE A 77 -4.46 5.21 -1.68
C ILE A 77 -4.68 6.46 -0.85
N ASN A 78 -5.94 6.84 -0.64
CA ASN A 78 -6.24 8.03 0.16
C ASN A 78 -5.70 7.91 1.58
N ALA A 79 -5.88 6.77 2.18
CA ALA A 79 -5.42 6.55 3.54
C ALA A 79 -3.91 6.58 3.63
N SER A 80 -3.23 6.14 2.58
CA SER A 80 -1.78 6.01 2.61
C SER A 80 -1.05 7.31 2.32
N VAL A 81 -1.64 8.18 1.49
CA VAL A 81 -0.90 9.31 0.94
C VAL A 81 -1.09 10.59 1.75
N PHE A 82 -2.29 10.88 2.15
CA PHE A 82 -2.58 12.15 2.81
C PHE A 82 -3.40 11.99 4.08
N PRO A 83 -2.88 11.26 5.06
CA PRO A 83 -3.68 11.05 6.28
C PRO A 83 -4.01 12.36 7.00
N ASP A 84 -3.06 13.27 7.07
CA ASP A 84 -3.30 14.54 7.74
C ASP A 84 -4.32 15.39 6.99
N LYS A 85 -4.21 15.36 5.68
CA LYS A 85 -5.11 16.14 4.86
C LYS A 85 -6.53 15.60 4.94
N ILE A 86 -6.65 14.30 4.98
CA ILE A 86 -7.96 13.68 5.11
C ILE A 86 -8.59 14.04 6.44
N ILE A 87 -7.82 14.02 7.49
CA ILE A 87 -8.30 14.40 8.81
C ILE A 87 -8.78 15.83 8.82
N LYS A 88 -8.00 16.72 8.22
CA LYS A 88 -8.39 18.11 8.13
C LYS A 88 -9.69 18.31 7.38
N ASN A 89 -9.82 17.58 6.29
CA ASN A 89 -11.00 17.73 5.44
C ASN A 89 -12.27 17.27 6.13
N LYS A 90 -12.14 16.42 7.09
CA LYS A 90 -13.30 15.94 7.81
C LYS A 90 -13.91 16.98 8.71
N LYS A 91 -13.12 17.95 9.00
CA LYS A 91 -13.64 19.05 9.80
C LYS A 91 -14.55 19.91 9.00
#